data_79f10817f56061b142530695de60df0b
#
_entry.id   79f10817f56061b142530695de60df0b
#
_cell.length_a   1.000
_cell.length_b   1.000
_cell.length_c   1.000
_cell.angle_alpha   90.00
_cell.angle_beta   90.00
_cell.angle_gamma   90.00
#
_symmetry.space_group_name_H-M   'P 1'
#
loop_
_entity.id
_entity.type
_entity.pdbx_description
1 polymer ?
#
loop_
_entity_poly.entity_id
_entity_poly.type
_entity_poly.pdbx_seq_one_letter_code
_entity_poly.pdbx_strand_id
1 'polypeptide(L)' 'MSKLAIISSDKMIKILLKLGFSELRQKGSHKFFAHEDGRTTTVPDHNEDLGRGLIRKILRDIEISIDEYDKLR' A
#
# COMPACT_ATOMS: atom_id res chain seq x y z
N MET A 1 15.76 15.53 0.51
CA MET A 1 15.65 14.08 0.57
C MET A 1 14.33 13.67 1.23
N SER A 2 13.55 12.86 0.56
CA SER A 2 12.27 12.44 1.09
C SER A 2 12.44 11.43 2.21
N LYS A 3 11.72 11.62 3.29
CA LYS A 3 11.65 10.64 4.36
C LYS A 3 10.43 9.74 4.14
N LEU A 4 10.60 8.46 4.38
CA LEU A 4 9.50 7.52 4.29
C LEU A 4 8.62 7.64 5.54
N ALA A 5 7.49 8.28 5.39
CA ALA A 5 6.54 8.44 6.48
C ALA A 5 5.81 7.13 6.76
N ILE A 6 5.59 6.84 8.04
CA ILE A 6 4.84 5.67 8.46
C ILE A 6 3.36 6.01 8.46
N ILE A 7 2.54 5.12 7.87
CA ILE A 7 1.09 5.27 7.88
C ILE A 7 0.44 3.96 8.33
N SER A 8 -0.84 4.05 8.67
CA SER A 8 -1.62 2.88 9.08
C SER A 8 -2.02 2.03 7.87
N SER A 9 -2.44 0.80 8.14
CA SER A 9 -3.02 -0.08 7.13
C SER A 9 -4.18 0.59 6.40
N ASP A 10 -5.07 1.23 7.14
CA ASP A 10 -6.24 1.88 6.55
C ASP A 10 -5.85 2.97 5.57
N LYS A 11 -4.86 3.78 5.92
CA LYS A 11 -4.37 4.83 5.01
C LYS A 11 -3.73 4.24 3.77
N MET A 12 -2.96 3.19 3.91
CA MET A 12 -2.34 2.53 2.76
C MET A 12 -3.41 1.97 1.82
N ILE A 13 -4.45 1.36 2.36
CA ILE A 13 -5.56 0.84 1.56
C ILE A 13 -6.24 1.96 0.79
N LYS A 14 -6.47 3.11 1.44
CA LYS A 14 -7.06 4.27 0.75
C LYS A 14 -6.19 4.76 -0.40
N ILE A 15 -4.88 4.77 -0.21
CA ILE A 15 -3.94 5.13 -1.28
C ILE A 15 -4.07 4.17 -2.46
N LEU A 16 -4.11 2.87 -2.18
CA LEU A 16 -4.24 1.85 -3.22
C LEU A 16 -5.53 2.03 -4.01
N LEU A 17 -6.63 2.29 -3.33
CA LEU A 17 -7.91 2.53 -3.99
C LEU A 17 -7.87 3.77 -4.86
N LYS A 18 -7.22 4.84 -4.40
CA LYS A 18 -7.04 6.06 -5.20
C LYS A 18 -6.24 5.80 -6.46
N LEU A 19 -5.29 4.90 -6.40
CA LEU A 19 -4.44 4.57 -7.54
C LEU A 19 -5.11 3.61 -8.52
N GLY A 20 -6.30 3.14 -8.21
CA GLY A 20 -7.04 2.24 -9.09
C GLY A 20 -6.85 0.77 -8.78
N PHE A 21 -6.26 0.44 -7.64
CA PHE A 21 -6.17 -0.94 -7.18
C PHE A 21 -7.52 -1.38 -6.63
N SER A 22 -7.84 -2.66 -6.79
CA SER A 22 -9.05 -3.26 -6.23
C SER A 22 -8.67 -4.39 -5.29
N GLU A 23 -9.43 -4.56 -4.24
CA GLU A 23 -9.24 -5.68 -3.33
C GLU A 23 -9.75 -6.95 -4.00
N LEU A 24 -8.89 -7.97 -4.11
CA LEU A 24 -9.26 -9.25 -4.71
C LEU A 24 -9.85 -10.21 -3.69
N ARG A 25 -9.19 -10.30 -2.53
CA ARG A 25 -9.61 -11.23 -1.48
C ARG A 25 -8.88 -10.89 -0.19
N GLN A 26 -9.36 -11.48 0.89
CA GLN A 26 -8.70 -11.39 2.19
C GLN A 26 -8.46 -12.81 2.71
N LYS A 27 -7.27 -13.06 3.19
CA LYS A 27 -6.94 -14.33 3.84
C LYS A 27 -6.36 -14.02 5.21
N GLY A 28 -7.11 -14.37 6.27
CA GLY A 28 -6.75 -13.96 7.61
C GLY A 28 -6.72 -12.44 7.71
N SER A 29 -5.60 -11.88 8.14
CA SER A 29 -5.41 -10.44 8.23
C SER A 29 -4.75 -9.83 6.98
N HIS A 30 -4.57 -10.60 5.91
CA HIS A 30 -3.92 -10.11 4.70
C HIS A 30 -4.93 -9.84 3.60
N LYS A 31 -4.94 -8.60 3.11
CA LYS A 31 -5.76 -8.21 1.95
C LYS A 31 -4.90 -8.15 0.71
N PHE A 32 -5.39 -8.74 -0.37
CA PHE A 32 -4.69 -8.80 -1.65
C PHE A 32 -5.32 -7.81 -2.61
N PHE A 33 -4.49 -6.99 -3.24
CA PHE A 33 -4.92 -5.96 -4.17
C PHE A 33 -4.30 -6.17 -5.54
N ALA A 34 -5.02 -5.77 -6.58
CA ALA A 34 -4.52 -5.82 -7.95
C ALA A 34 -4.99 -4.61 -8.74
N HIS A 35 -4.17 -4.23 -9.70
CA HIS A 35 -4.48 -3.19 -10.68
C HIS A 35 -4.66 -3.83 -12.06
N GLU A 36 -5.43 -3.18 -12.91
CA GLU A 36 -5.69 -3.67 -14.28
C GLU A 36 -4.41 -3.92 -15.08
N ASP A 37 -3.36 -3.17 -14.79
CA ASP A 37 -2.09 -3.29 -15.49
C ASP A 37 -1.24 -4.48 -15.03
N GLY A 38 -1.73 -5.25 -14.06
CA GLY A 38 -1.04 -6.45 -13.59
C GLY A 38 -0.25 -6.30 -12.32
N ARG A 39 -0.13 -5.08 -11.78
CA ARG A 39 0.55 -4.88 -10.50
C ARG A 39 -0.29 -5.46 -9.37
N THR A 40 0.36 -6.09 -8.40
CA THR A 40 -0.32 -6.67 -7.23
C THR A 40 0.45 -6.34 -5.97
N THR A 41 -0.26 -6.26 -4.86
CA THR A 41 0.39 -6.12 -3.55
C THR A 41 -0.50 -6.70 -2.45
N THR A 42 0.06 -6.85 -1.28
CA THR A 42 -0.63 -7.38 -0.10
C THR A 42 -0.45 -6.40 1.05
N VAL A 43 -1.54 -6.11 1.75
CA VAL A 43 -1.51 -5.22 2.91
C VAL A 43 -2.10 -5.95 4.12
N PRO A 44 -1.40 -6.00 5.27
CA PRO A 44 -2.01 -6.54 6.49
C PRO A 44 -3.15 -5.62 6.93
N ASP A 45 -4.31 -6.19 7.20
CA ASP A 45 -5.48 -5.43 7.64
C ASP A 45 -5.62 -5.54 9.15
N HIS A 46 -4.94 -4.65 9.86
CA HIS A 46 -5.06 -4.54 11.31
C HIS A 46 -4.83 -3.07 11.71
N ASN A 47 -5.29 -2.71 12.91
CA ASN A 47 -5.26 -1.33 13.37
C ASN A 47 -3.88 -0.93 13.89
N GLU A 48 -2.88 -1.06 13.06
CA GLU A 48 -1.51 -0.73 13.42
C GLU A 48 -0.83 0.02 12.29
N ASP A 49 0.22 0.73 12.64
CA ASP A 49 1.07 1.36 11.63
C ASP A 49 1.87 0.29 10.90
N LEU A 50 2.06 0.50 9.62
CA LEU A 50 2.92 -0.36 8.83
C LEU A 50 4.38 0.00 9.08
N GLY A 51 5.23 -1.01 9.21
CA GLY A 51 6.67 -0.74 9.33
C GLY A 51 7.26 -0.21 8.03
N ARG A 52 8.40 0.50 8.15
CA ARG A 52 9.07 1.07 6.98
C ARG A 52 9.40 0.04 5.92
N GLY A 53 9.89 -1.12 6.35
CA GLY A 53 10.24 -2.20 5.41
C GLY A 53 9.04 -2.66 4.60
N LEU A 54 7.90 -2.80 5.27
CA LEU A 54 6.67 -3.21 4.60
C LEU A 54 6.15 -2.13 3.66
N ILE A 55 6.21 -0.86 4.08
CA ILE A 55 5.80 0.25 3.20
C ILE A 55 6.68 0.26 1.95
N ARG A 56 7.98 0.11 2.10
CA ARG A 56 8.90 0.05 0.94
C ARG A 56 8.56 -1.10 0.01
N LYS A 57 8.24 -2.26 0.58
CA LYS A 57 7.84 -3.41 -0.22
C LYS A 57 6.59 -3.12 -1.02
N ILE A 58 5.58 -2.52 -0.37
CA ILE A 58 4.32 -2.17 -1.04
C ILE A 58 4.58 -1.16 -2.15
N LEU A 59 5.36 -0.10 -1.87
CA LEU A 59 5.66 0.91 -2.89
C LEU A 59 6.41 0.31 -4.08
N ARG A 60 7.27 -0.66 -3.83
CA ARG A 60 7.97 -1.38 -4.90
C ARG A 60 6.98 -2.20 -5.73
N ASP A 61 6.08 -2.90 -5.06
CA ASP A 61 5.06 -3.73 -5.73
C ASP A 61 4.18 -2.88 -6.63
N ILE A 62 3.78 -1.70 -6.18
CA ILE A 62 2.88 -0.83 -6.93
C ILE A 62 3.62 0.17 -7.81
N GLU A 63 4.93 0.12 -7.80
CA GLU A 63 5.81 0.89 -8.71
C GLU A 63 5.62 2.41 -8.61
N ILE A 64 5.52 2.93 -7.39
CA ILE A 64 5.50 4.37 -7.18
C ILE A 64 6.69 4.82 -6.33
N SER A 65 7.08 6.06 -6.51
CA SER A 65 8.19 6.65 -5.76
C SER A 65 7.74 7.10 -4.37
N ILE A 66 8.71 7.34 -3.50
CA ILE A 66 8.45 7.92 -2.18
C ILE A 66 7.81 9.31 -2.33
N ASP A 67 8.21 10.07 -3.33
CA ASP A 67 7.64 11.39 -3.58
C ASP A 67 6.16 11.30 -3.96
N GLU A 68 5.79 10.34 -4.80
CA GLU A 68 4.39 10.12 -5.13
C GLU A 68 3.59 9.68 -3.91
N TYR A 69 4.16 8.79 -3.13
CA TYR A 69 3.56 8.32 -1.88
C TYR A 69 3.29 9.51 -0.94
N ASP A 70 4.26 10.41 -0.79
CA ASP A 70 4.08 11.60 0.04
C ASP A 70 2.92 12.47 -0.41
N LYS A 71 2.71 12.58 -1.71
CA LYS A 71 1.61 13.37 -2.25
C LYS A 71 0.25 12.72 -2.04
N LEU A 72 0.22 11.41 -1.89
CA LEU A 72 -1.03 10.67 -1.76
C LEU A 72 -1.49 10.48 -0.31
N ARG A 73 -0.59 10.55 0.64
CA ARG A 73 -0.93 10.33 2.04
C ARG A 73 -1.49 11.56 2.78
#